data_cb98a042719301bdd38456b463ff40ed
#
_entry.id   cb98a042719301bdd38456b463ff40ed
#
_cell.length_a   1.000
_cell.length_b   1.000
_cell.length_c   1.000
_cell.angle_alpha   90.00
_cell.angle_beta   90.00
_cell.angle_gamma   90.00
#
_symmetry.space_group_name_H-M   'P 1'
#
loop_
_entity.id
_entity.type
_entity.pdbx_description
1 polymer ?
#
loop_
_entity_poly.entity_id
_entity_poly.type
_entity_poly.pdbx_seq_one_letter_code
_entity_poly.pdbx_strand_id
1 'polypeptide(L)'
;MATEQSGSPRHLLQYVTGDALKIKKQEIDMETRAFWKVCKKLANEERIDVLRKVMTAFETDGLPVGQIADAVRIGQPATSTYLAQLQNECGLVACARTGRYCLYRAEPDPNDPKMTILFPALKNFFRAEATGHAFFNGTRPAPPRFLSVLPALSNAARVQLLGHIRSELRTNHAKLAKHSGISALNVRRHIACIESCGLVNYDGNDIVWTEPADALSRIFIDLSLS
;
A
#
# COMPACT_ATOMS: atom_id res chain seq x y z
N MET A 1 -1.69 -56.57 -41.57
CA MET A 1 -2.66 -55.45 -41.59
C MET A 1 -3.01 -55.14 -40.15
N ALA A 2 -2.39 -54.13 -39.56
CA ALA A 2 -2.63 -53.63 -38.21
C ALA A 2 -3.29 -52.26 -38.35
N THR A 3 -4.49 -52.10 -37.81
CA THR A 3 -5.24 -50.84 -37.78
C THR A 3 -4.90 -50.10 -36.53
N GLU A 4 -4.21 -48.99 -36.69
CA GLU A 4 -3.98 -47.97 -35.63
C GLU A 4 -5.30 -47.24 -35.30
N GLN A 5 -5.71 -47.31 -34.04
CA GLN A 5 -6.72 -46.40 -33.48
C GLN A 5 -6.04 -45.18 -32.87
N SER A 6 -6.17 -44.06 -33.55
CA SER A 6 -5.75 -42.74 -33.03
C SER A 6 -6.77 -42.24 -31.99
N GLY A 7 -6.42 -42.36 -30.74
CA GLY A 7 -7.12 -41.72 -29.61
C GLY A 7 -6.74 -40.24 -29.51
N SER A 8 -7.67 -39.34 -29.75
CA SER A 8 -7.49 -37.89 -29.68
C SER A 8 -7.29 -37.41 -28.24
N PRO A 9 -6.28 -36.55 -27.93
CA PRO A 9 -5.99 -36.11 -26.58
C PRO A 9 -6.77 -34.83 -26.16
N ARG A 10 -8.08 -34.82 -26.42
CA ARG A 10 -8.91 -33.62 -26.08
C ARG A 10 -9.50 -33.61 -24.67
N HIS A 11 -9.38 -34.68 -23.89
CA HIS A 11 -10.05 -34.78 -22.57
C HIS A 11 -9.18 -34.44 -21.35
N LEU A 12 -7.88 -34.17 -21.51
CA LEU A 12 -6.99 -33.88 -20.37
C LEU A 12 -6.78 -32.38 -20.10
N LEU A 13 -7.23 -31.49 -20.97
CA LEU A 13 -7.02 -30.03 -20.82
C LEU A 13 -8.14 -29.29 -20.07
N GLN A 14 -9.26 -29.94 -19.78
CA GLN A 14 -10.41 -29.25 -19.11
C GLN A 14 -10.41 -29.29 -17.58
N TYR A 15 -9.60 -30.13 -16.94
CA TYR A 15 -9.59 -30.26 -15.47
C TYR A 15 -8.50 -29.45 -14.76
N VAL A 16 -7.49 -28.97 -15.49
CA VAL A 16 -6.37 -28.20 -14.87
C VAL A 16 -6.67 -26.70 -14.74
N THR A 17 -7.65 -26.16 -15.49
CA THR A 17 -7.89 -24.71 -15.54
C THR A 17 -8.72 -24.15 -14.41
N GLY A 18 -9.57 -24.94 -13.78
CA GLY A 18 -10.47 -24.47 -12.71
C GLY A 18 -9.77 -24.25 -11.37
N ASP A 19 -8.93 -25.19 -10.97
CA ASP A 19 -8.24 -25.12 -9.68
C ASP A 19 -7.01 -24.23 -9.73
N ALA A 20 -6.27 -24.20 -10.84
CA ALA A 20 -5.16 -23.28 -11.04
C ALA A 20 -5.62 -21.81 -11.06
N LEU A 21 -6.80 -21.53 -11.65
CA LEU A 21 -7.41 -20.19 -11.62
C LEU A 21 -7.91 -19.82 -10.21
N LYS A 22 -8.44 -20.78 -9.43
CA LYS A 22 -8.85 -20.56 -8.04
C LYS A 22 -7.66 -20.34 -7.13
N ILE A 23 -6.58 -21.11 -7.28
CA ILE A 23 -5.34 -20.96 -6.50
C ILE A 23 -4.71 -19.62 -6.83
N LYS A 24 -4.56 -19.24 -8.10
CA LYS A 24 -4.03 -17.95 -8.52
C LYS A 24 -4.90 -16.79 -8.05
N LYS A 25 -6.23 -16.94 -8.07
CA LYS A 25 -7.14 -15.93 -7.53
C LYS A 25 -7.06 -15.81 -6.00
N GLN A 26 -6.84 -16.91 -5.28
CA GLN A 26 -6.61 -16.90 -3.82
C GLN A 26 -5.25 -16.31 -3.45
N GLU A 27 -4.19 -16.58 -4.21
CA GLU A 27 -2.86 -16.00 -4.01
C GLU A 27 -2.86 -14.49 -4.27
N ILE A 28 -3.46 -14.03 -5.38
CA ILE A 28 -3.65 -12.60 -5.70
C ILE A 28 -4.50 -11.92 -4.61
N ASP A 29 -5.58 -12.56 -4.15
CA ASP A 29 -6.43 -12.05 -3.07
C ASP A 29 -5.67 -11.96 -1.72
N MET A 30 -4.76 -12.88 -1.42
CA MET A 30 -3.97 -12.86 -0.19
C MET A 30 -2.87 -11.78 -0.23
N GLU A 31 -2.15 -11.64 -1.34
CA GLU A 31 -1.11 -10.62 -1.51
C GLU A 31 -1.70 -9.20 -1.51
N THR A 32 -2.76 -8.97 -2.26
CA THR A 32 -3.49 -7.71 -2.29
C THR A 32 -4.03 -7.35 -0.90
N ARG A 33 -4.53 -8.34 -0.15
CA ARG A 33 -4.98 -8.15 1.24
C ARG A 33 -3.86 -7.79 2.19
N ALA A 34 -2.65 -8.30 1.96
CA ALA A 34 -1.51 -7.97 2.80
C ALA A 34 -1.07 -6.52 2.62
N PHE A 35 -0.96 -6.02 1.39
CA PHE A 35 -0.50 -4.67 1.12
C PHE A 35 -1.49 -3.58 1.57
N TRP A 36 -2.81 -3.80 1.48
CA TRP A 36 -3.78 -2.85 2.01
C TRP A 36 -3.65 -2.65 3.53
N LYS A 37 -3.14 -3.66 4.28
CA LYS A 37 -2.84 -3.51 5.71
C LYS A 37 -1.68 -2.53 5.92
N VAL A 38 -0.65 -2.60 5.08
CA VAL A 38 0.46 -1.62 5.09
C VAL A 38 -0.08 -0.22 4.81
N CYS A 39 -0.88 -0.05 3.75
CA CYS A 39 -1.52 1.24 3.44
C CYS A 39 -2.36 1.76 4.62
N LYS A 40 -3.14 0.89 5.27
CA LYS A 40 -3.92 1.24 6.46
C LYS A 40 -3.04 1.71 7.62
N LYS A 41 -1.88 1.11 7.81
CA LYS A 41 -0.93 1.56 8.85
C LYS A 41 -0.28 2.87 8.47
N LEU A 42 0.13 3.04 7.23
CA LEU A 42 0.74 4.29 6.76
C LEU A 42 -0.25 5.46 6.67
N ALA A 43 -1.56 5.23 6.65
CA ALA A 43 -2.60 6.27 6.67
C ALA A 43 -2.74 6.95 8.05
N ASN A 44 -1.63 7.27 8.71
CA ASN A 44 -1.57 7.97 9.98
C ASN A 44 -0.40 8.94 9.98
N GLU A 45 -0.69 10.23 10.14
CA GLU A 45 0.31 11.30 10.03
C GLU A 45 1.45 11.18 11.04
N GLU A 46 1.15 10.90 12.31
CA GLU A 46 2.17 10.77 13.35
C GLU A 46 3.13 9.61 13.05
N ARG A 47 2.58 8.50 12.54
CA ARG A 47 3.40 7.35 12.14
C ARG A 47 4.27 7.67 10.94
N ILE A 48 3.77 8.49 10.01
CA ILE A 48 4.58 9.00 8.89
C ILE A 48 5.69 9.93 9.39
N ASP A 49 5.44 10.78 10.40
CA ASP A 49 6.49 11.62 10.98
C ASP A 49 7.59 10.78 11.64
N VAL A 50 7.21 9.71 12.36
CA VAL A 50 8.16 8.72 12.91
C VAL A 50 8.97 8.06 11.80
N LEU A 51 8.31 7.57 10.74
CA LEU A 51 8.96 6.96 9.59
C LEU A 51 9.90 7.94 8.88
N ARG A 52 9.44 9.17 8.63
CA ARG A 52 10.25 10.24 8.04
C ARG A 52 11.52 10.48 8.87
N LYS A 53 11.42 10.60 10.20
CA LYS A 53 12.57 10.79 11.08
C LYS A 53 13.58 9.66 10.98
N VAL A 54 13.12 8.41 10.98
CA VAL A 54 14.00 7.25 10.86
C VAL A 54 14.63 7.19 9.45
N MET A 55 13.87 7.48 8.40
CA MET A 55 14.37 7.47 7.00
C MET A 55 15.32 8.62 6.67
N THR A 56 15.29 9.73 7.41
CA THR A 56 16.20 10.87 7.22
C THR A 56 17.44 10.84 8.11
N ALA A 57 17.57 9.86 8.99
CA ALA A 57 18.75 9.67 9.86
C ALA A 57 19.84 8.84 9.13
N PHE A 58 20.55 9.47 8.17
CA PHE A 58 21.34 8.78 7.13
C PHE A 58 22.66 8.18 7.57
N GLU A 59 23.27 8.64 8.65
CA GLU A 59 24.67 8.34 8.99
C GLU A 59 24.81 7.71 10.39
N THR A 60 23.70 7.19 10.93
CA THR A 60 23.72 6.61 12.26
C THR A 60 23.44 5.10 12.19
N ASP A 61 24.02 4.36 13.12
CA ASP A 61 23.71 2.93 13.35
C ASP A 61 22.25 2.69 13.79
N GLY A 62 21.44 3.74 13.74
CA GLY A 62 20.05 3.81 14.17
C GLY A 62 19.83 4.84 15.28
N LEU A 63 18.57 5.14 15.55
CA LEU A 63 18.14 6.08 16.58
C LEU A 63 17.43 5.37 17.73
N PRO A 64 17.71 5.70 19.00
CA PRO A 64 16.90 5.24 20.12
C PRO A 64 15.53 5.90 20.12
N VAL A 65 14.51 5.20 20.67
CA VAL A 65 13.12 5.68 20.70
C VAL A 65 12.96 7.08 21.29
N GLY A 66 13.72 7.42 22.33
CA GLY A 66 13.67 8.76 22.93
C GLY A 66 14.05 9.88 21.97
N GLN A 67 15.14 9.70 21.23
CA GLN A 67 15.56 10.71 20.23
C GLN A 67 14.54 10.86 19.07
N ILE A 68 13.89 9.76 18.69
CA ILE A 68 12.84 9.84 17.68
C ILE A 68 11.63 10.58 18.25
N ALA A 69 11.18 10.22 19.46
CA ALA A 69 10.06 10.82 20.16
C ALA A 69 10.21 12.32 20.32
N ASP A 70 11.38 12.77 20.79
CA ASP A 70 11.71 14.18 20.97
C ASP A 70 11.70 14.95 19.64
N ALA A 71 12.27 14.35 18.58
CA ALA A 71 12.34 14.97 17.26
C ALA A 71 10.96 15.14 16.60
N VAL A 72 10.05 14.18 16.78
CA VAL A 72 8.69 14.23 16.22
C VAL A 72 7.67 14.84 17.18
N ARG A 73 8.07 15.16 18.41
CA ARG A 73 7.22 15.72 19.48
C ARG A 73 6.01 14.85 19.83
N ILE A 74 6.23 13.54 19.85
CA ILE A 74 5.24 12.52 20.21
C ILE A 74 5.76 11.79 21.45
N GLY A 75 4.88 11.42 22.38
CA GLY A 75 5.29 10.69 23.59
C GLY A 75 5.98 9.35 23.26
N GLN A 76 7.01 8.97 24.05
CA GLN A 76 7.78 7.73 23.84
C GLN A 76 6.92 6.47 23.75
N PRO A 77 5.83 6.26 24.54
CA PRO A 77 4.97 5.09 24.41
C PRO A 77 4.29 5.00 23.03
N ALA A 78 3.78 6.12 22.51
CA ALA A 78 3.17 6.16 21.20
C ALA A 78 4.21 5.94 20.08
N THR A 79 5.38 6.59 20.19
CA THR A 79 6.50 6.42 19.26
C THR A 79 6.95 4.94 19.22
N SER A 80 7.09 4.30 20.37
CA SER A 80 7.44 2.87 20.46
C SER A 80 6.39 1.98 19.77
N THR A 81 5.12 2.30 19.95
CA THR A 81 4.01 1.59 19.27
C THR A 81 4.08 1.76 17.75
N TYR A 82 4.32 2.98 17.27
CA TYR A 82 4.46 3.26 15.84
C TYR A 82 5.68 2.56 15.22
N LEU A 83 6.82 2.57 15.91
CA LEU A 83 8.02 1.85 15.47
C LEU A 83 7.79 0.34 15.38
N ALA A 84 7.12 -0.27 16.38
CA ALA A 84 6.76 -1.68 16.34
C ALA A 84 5.83 -2.02 15.16
N GLN A 85 4.87 -1.13 14.84
CA GLN A 85 4.00 -1.31 13.69
C GLN A 85 4.74 -1.16 12.35
N LEU A 86 5.64 -0.16 12.25
CA LEU A 86 6.47 0.04 11.07
C LEU A 86 7.43 -1.12 10.81
N GLN A 87 7.92 -1.75 11.90
CA GLN A 87 8.76 -2.94 11.83
C GLN A 87 7.95 -4.19 11.47
N ASN A 88 6.96 -4.54 12.29
CA ASN A 88 6.32 -5.86 12.24
C ASN A 88 5.19 -5.95 11.20
N GLU A 89 4.52 -4.83 10.91
CA GLU A 89 3.35 -4.81 10.03
C GLU A 89 3.63 -4.14 8.68
N CYS A 90 4.63 -3.25 8.61
CA CYS A 90 4.98 -2.56 7.37
C CYS A 90 6.31 -3.03 6.76
N GLY A 91 7.22 -3.63 7.53
CA GLY A 91 8.52 -4.06 7.02
C GLY A 91 9.40 -2.90 6.53
N LEU A 92 9.31 -1.70 7.14
CA LEU A 92 10.02 -0.49 6.70
C LEU A 92 11.11 -0.04 7.68
N VAL A 93 11.15 -0.65 8.87
CA VAL A 93 12.07 -0.30 9.95
C VAL A 93 12.62 -1.58 10.56
N ALA A 94 13.93 -1.61 10.83
CA ALA A 94 14.57 -2.66 11.64
C ALA A 94 14.97 -2.12 13.01
N CYS A 95 15.00 -3.01 13.99
CA CYS A 95 15.49 -2.74 15.34
C CYS A 95 16.72 -3.62 15.63
N ALA A 96 17.84 -2.98 15.95
CA ALA A 96 19.03 -3.66 16.46
C ALA A 96 19.18 -3.41 17.96
N ARG A 97 19.45 -4.46 18.73
CA ARG A 97 19.71 -4.34 20.17
C ARG A 97 21.18 -4.09 20.41
N THR A 98 21.50 -2.97 21.05
CA THR A 98 22.87 -2.62 21.44
C THR A 98 22.88 -2.36 22.95
N GLY A 99 23.30 -3.38 23.71
CA GLY A 99 23.25 -3.36 25.18
C GLY A 99 21.81 -3.22 25.71
N ARG A 100 21.53 -2.11 26.41
CA ARG A 100 20.21 -1.79 26.96
C ARG A 100 19.29 -1.04 26.01
N TYR A 101 19.77 -0.64 24.83
CA TYR A 101 19.04 0.20 23.89
C TYR A 101 18.59 -0.59 22.66
N CYS A 102 17.41 -0.26 22.18
CA CYS A 102 16.96 -0.62 20.84
C CYS A 102 17.24 0.58 19.91
N LEU A 103 18.01 0.35 18.85
CA LEU A 103 18.30 1.34 17.82
C LEU A 103 17.45 1.00 16.60
N TYR A 104 16.63 1.95 16.18
CA TYR A 104 15.75 1.83 15.03
C TYR A 104 16.37 2.47 13.81
N ARG A 105 16.41 1.73 12.71
CA ARG A 105 16.93 2.20 11.42
C ARG A 105 15.95 1.93 10.30
N ALA A 106 15.99 2.75 9.26
CA ALA A 106 15.21 2.53 8.06
C ALA A 106 15.82 1.39 7.23
N GLU A 107 15.10 0.28 7.15
CA GLU A 107 15.53 -0.93 6.45
C GLU A 107 14.31 -1.69 5.98
N PRO A 108 14.20 -2.04 4.68
CA PRO A 108 13.08 -2.81 4.16
C PRO A 108 13.20 -4.27 4.56
N ASP A 109 12.08 -4.96 4.74
CA ASP A 109 12.06 -6.42 4.85
C ASP A 109 12.52 -7.01 3.51
N PRO A 110 13.66 -7.73 3.47
CA PRO A 110 14.19 -8.30 2.24
C PRO A 110 13.31 -9.42 1.66
N ASN A 111 12.42 -9.98 2.45
CA ASN A 111 11.51 -11.05 2.03
C ASN A 111 10.21 -10.51 1.43
N ASP A 112 9.93 -9.21 1.52
CA ASP A 112 8.76 -8.59 0.93
C ASP A 112 9.15 -7.82 -0.34
N PRO A 113 8.85 -8.35 -1.55
CA PRO A 113 9.21 -7.71 -2.82
C PRO A 113 8.53 -6.34 -3.00
N LYS A 114 7.37 -6.11 -2.38
CA LYS A 114 6.70 -4.81 -2.44
C LYS A 114 7.46 -3.75 -1.63
N MET A 115 8.06 -4.16 -0.52
CA MET A 115 8.88 -3.24 0.29
C MET A 115 10.19 -2.89 -0.40
N THR A 116 10.78 -3.78 -1.20
CA THR A 116 11.99 -3.46 -1.99
C THR A 116 11.73 -2.38 -3.05
N ILE A 117 10.51 -2.23 -3.53
CA ILE A 117 10.09 -1.18 -4.46
C ILE A 117 9.66 0.09 -3.70
N LEU A 118 8.84 -0.05 -2.65
CA LEU A 118 8.28 1.08 -1.90
C LEU A 118 9.35 1.83 -1.11
N PHE A 119 10.27 1.12 -0.48
CA PHE A 119 11.25 1.71 0.43
C PHE A 119 12.16 2.76 -0.23
N PRO A 120 12.83 2.51 -1.40
CA PRO A 120 13.62 3.53 -2.05
C PRO A 120 12.79 4.74 -2.50
N ALA A 121 11.54 4.53 -2.91
CA ALA A 121 10.65 5.61 -3.31
C ALA A 121 10.31 6.52 -2.11
N LEU A 122 9.94 5.94 -0.96
CA LEU A 122 9.71 6.68 0.29
C LEU A 122 10.98 7.42 0.76
N LYS A 123 12.12 6.73 0.71
CA LYS A 123 13.41 7.31 1.11
C LYS A 123 13.78 8.52 0.27
N ASN A 124 13.64 8.42 -1.04
CA ASN A 124 13.91 9.52 -1.97
C ASN A 124 12.93 10.69 -1.75
N PHE A 125 11.65 10.37 -1.54
CA PHE A 125 10.63 11.36 -1.25
C PHE A 125 10.95 12.16 0.03
N PHE A 126 11.23 11.50 1.16
CA PHE A 126 11.55 12.18 2.40
C PHE A 126 12.90 12.92 2.37
N ARG A 127 13.86 12.44 1.56
CA ARG A 127 15.11 13.16 1.30
C ARG A 127 14.86 14.49 0.57
N ALA A 128 14.06 14.44 -0.48
CA ALA A 128 13.72 15.63 -1.25
C ALA A 128 12.97 16.67 -0.39
N GLU A 129 12.05 16.22 0.47
CA GLU A 129 11.39 17.10 1.44
C GLU A 129 12.37 17.71 2.43
N ALA A 130 13.32 16.94 2.95
CA ALA A 130 14.29 17.42 3.94
C ALA A 130 15.24 18.49 3.37
N THR A 131 15.58 18.41 2.07
CA THR A 131 16.42 19.41 1.40
C THR A 131 15.64 20.66 0.99
N GLY A 132 14.33 20.56 0.78
CA GLY A 132 13.46 21.67 0.36
C GLY A 132 12.86 22.50 1.50
N HIS A 133 12.80 21.95 2.71
CA HIS A 133 12.24 22.62 3.88
C HIS A 133 13.24 22.58 5.03
N ALA A 134 13.74 23.74 5.41
CA ALA A 134 14.43 23.87 6.68
C ALA A 134 13.45 23.50 7.81
N PHE A 135 13.67 22.35 8.43
CA PHE A 135 12.98 21.89 9.65
C PHE A 135 13.13 22.86 10.84
N PHE A 136 13.57 24.09 10.57
CA PHE A 136 14.12 25.01 11.57
C PHE A 136 13.10 25.89 12.28
N ASN A 137 11.82 25.92 11.87
CA ASN A 137 10.86 26.87 12.46
C ASN A 137 9.80 26.24 13.37
N GLY A 138 9.99 24.99 13.83
CA GLY A 138 9.10 24.40 14.84
C GLY A 138 7.67 24.09 14.38
N THR A 139 7.34 24.34 13.14
CA THR A 139 6.06 23.96 12.51
C THR A 139 6.14 22.54 11.98
N ARG A 140 5.13 21.74 12.27
CA ARG A 140 4.98 20.41 11.68
C ARG A 140 4.88 20.55 10.15
N PRO A 141 5.67 19.79 9.37
CA PRO A 141 5.57 19.84 7.91
C PRO A 141 4.16 19.44 7.47
N ALA A 142 3.70 19.99 6.34
CA ALA A 142 2.44 19.61 5.75
C ALA A 142 2.40 18.09 5.48
N PRO A 143 1.24 17.46 5.64
CA PRO A 143 1.10 16.03 5.33
C PRO A 143 1.51 15.75 3.89
N PRO A 144 2.31 14.68 3.63
CA PRO A 144 2.67 14.31 2.27
C PRO A 144 1.44 14.02 1.41
N ARG A 145 1.47 14.43 0.14
CA ARG A 145 0.33 14.25 -0.79
C ARG A 145 -0.10 12.79 -0.92
N PHE A 146 0.83 11.83 -0.92
CA PHE A 146 0.50 10.41 -1.00
C PHE A 146 -0.40 9.92 0.15
N LEU A 147 -0.43 10.63 1.30
CA LEU A 147 -1.36 10.29 2.38
C LEU A 147 -2.83 10.40 1.96
N SER A 148 -3.16 11.28 1.02
CA SER A 148 -4.54 11.44 0.56
C SER A 148 -5.08 10.21 -0.16
N VAL A 149 -4.24 9.39 -0.79
CA VAL A 149 -4.69 8.17 -1.50
C VAL A 149 -4.72 6.93 -0.61
N LEU A 150 -4.01 6.93 0.52
CA LEU A 150 -3.93 5.76 1.40
C LEU A 150 -5.30 5.31 1.96
N PRO A 151 -6.27 6.18 2.29
CA PRO A 151 -7.60 5.74 2.70
C PRO A 151 -8.28 4.88 1.64
N ALA A 152 -8.15 5.20 0.35
CA ALA A 152 -8.68 4.38 -0.73
C ALA A 152 -8.03 2.99 -0.78
N LEU A 153 -6.74 2.90 -0.49
CA LEU A 153 -5.94 1.67 -0.54
C LEU A 153 -5.95 0.86 0.77
N SER A 154 -6.53 1.39 1.85
CA SER A 154 -6.51 0.78 3.19
C SER A 154 -7.62 -0.25 3.45
N ASN A 155 -8.29 -0.74 2.40
CA ASN A 155 -9.39 -1.69 2.50
C ASN A 155 -9.44 -2.59 1.26
N ALA A 156 -9.49 -3.91 1.46
CA ALA A 156 -9.47 -4.89 0.38
C ALA A 156 -10.59 -4.69 -0.66
N ALA A 157 -11.81 -4.37 -0.22
CA ALA A 157 -12.92 -4.12 -1.14
C ALA A 157 -12.69 -2.88 -2.00
N ARG A 158 -12.11 -1.80 -1.43
CA ARG A 158 -11.75 -0.60 -2.20
C ARG A 158 -10.65 -0.89 -3.22
N VAL A 159 -9.62 -1.64 -2.84
CA VAL A 159 -8.55 -2.07 -3.76
C VAL A 159 -9.12 -2.90 -4.91
N GLN A 160 -10.02 -3.85 -4.63
CA GLN A 160 -10.71 -4.63 -5.65
C GLN A 160 -11.50 -3.74 -6.62
N LEU A 161 -12.29 -2.79 -6.09
CA LEU A 161 -13.06 -1.85 -6.92
C LEU A 161 -12.15 -0.95 -7.76
N LEU A 162 -11.04 -0.45 -7.17
CA LEU A 162 -10.04 0.35 -7.89
C LEU A 162 -9.42 -0.42 -9.05
N GLY A 163 -9.09 -1.71 -8.86
CA GLY A 163 -8.59 -2.56 -9.92
C GLY A 163 -9.54 -2.64 -11.11
N HIS A 164 -10.84 -2.81 -10.85
CA HIS A 164 -11.87 -2.81 -11.90
C HIS A 164 -12.03 -1.45 -12.59
N ILE A 165 -12.07 -0.36 -11.80
CA ILE A 165 -12.21 0.98 -12.37
C ILE A 165 -11.01 1.33 -13.25
N ARG A 166 -9.80 1.03 -12.79
CA ARG A 166 -8.57 1.30 -13.54
C ARG A 166 -8.48 0.50 -14.85
N SER A 167 -8.92 -0.77 -14.84
CA SER A 167 -8.90 -1.60 -16.04
C SER A 167 -9.92 -1.18 -17.09
N GLU A 168 -11.08 -0.70 -16.66
CA GLU A 168 -12.19 -0.28 -17.54
C GLU A 168 -12.09 1.21 -17.92
N LEU A 169 -11.33 2.02 -17.17
CA LEU A 169 -11.21 3.47 -17.23
C LEU A 169 -12.53 4.23 -17.02
N ARG A 170 -13.66 3.62 -17.35
CA ARG A 170 -15.02 4.13 -17.20
C ARG A 170 -15.98 2.99 -16.86
N THR A 171 -16.75 3.14 -15.79
CA THR A 171 -17.70 2.11 -15.31
C THR A 171 -18.86 2.77 -14.55
N ASN A 172 -19.74 1.99 -13.94
CA ASN A 172 -20.80 2.49 -13.07
C ASN A 172 -21.06 1.59 -11.88
N HIS A 173 -21.83 2.07 -10.89
CA HIS A 173 -22.10 1.36 -9.66
C HIS A 173 -22.72 -0.04 -9.87
N ALA A 174 -23.61 -0.19 -10.85
CA ALA A 174 -24.27 -1.46 -11.12
C ALA A 174 -23.29 -2.52 -11.66
N LYS A 175 -22.42 -2.12 -12.59
CA LYS A 175 -21.36 -3.00 -13.13
C LYS A 175 -20.38 -3.38 -12.02
N LEU A 176 -19.94 -2.42 -11.20
CA LEU A 176 -19.04 -2.68 -10.08
C LEU A 176 -19.65 -3.64 -9.05
N ALA A 177 -20.92 -3.45 -8.67
CA ALA A 177 -21.61 -4.34 -7.74
C ALA A 177 -21.70 -5.77 -8.29
N LYS A 178 -22.09 -5.92 -9.57
CA LYS A 178 -22.19 -7.22 -10.25
C LYS A 178 -20.82 -7.92 -10.32
N HIS A 179 -19.76 -7.19 -10.65
CA HIS A 179 -18.42 -7.76 -10.85
C HIS A 179 -17.72 -8.14 -9.53
N SER A 180 -17.85 -7.28 -8.52
CA SER A 180 -17.17 -7.47 -7.23
C SER A 180 -17.92 -8.38 -6.26
N GLY A 181 -19.21 -8.64 -6.48
CA GLY A 181 -20.09 -9.31 -5.52
C GLY A 181 -20.39 -8.49 -4.27
N ILE A 182 -20.00 -7.21 -4.24
CA ILE A 182 -20.25 -6.28 -3.14
C ILE A 182 -21.66 -5.68 -3.32
N SER A 183 -22.42 -5.55 -2.23
CA SER A 183 -23.75 -4.93 -2.29
C SER A 183 -23.67 -3.50 -2.85
N ALA A 184 -24.70 -3.09 -3.60
CA ALA A 184 -24.73 -1.77 -4.24
C ALA A 184 -24.56 -0.61 -3.22
N LEU A 185 -25.10 -0.78 -2.00
CA LEU A 185 -24.92 0.21 -0.92
C LEU A 185 -23.46 0.34 -0.50
N ASN A 186 -22.75 -0.79 -0.33
CA ASN A 186 -21.34 -0.79 0.05
C ASN A 186 -20.45 -0.30 -1.09
N VAL A 187 -20.77 -0.63 -2.35
CA VAL A 187 -20.08 -0.06 -3.52
C VAL A 187 -20.15 1.46 -3.48
N ARG A 188 -21.34 2.05 -3.29
CA ARG A 188 -21.49 3.52 -3.18
C ARG A 188 -20.63 4.13 -2.08
N ARG A 189 -20.62 3.51 -0.88
CA ARG A 189 -19.79 3.97 0.25
C ARG A 189 -18.29 3.89 -0.06
N HIS A 190 -17.86 2.81 -0.70
CA HIS A 190 -16.45 2.65 -1.07
C HIS A 190 -16.05 3.64 -2.18
N ILE A 191 -16.90 3.86 -3.19
CA ILE A 191 -16.64 4.81 -4.25
C ILE A 191 -16.57 6.25 -3.71
N ALA A 192 -17.47 6.64 -2.80
CA ALA A 192 -17.39 7.95 -2.15
C ALA A 192 -16.05 8.17 -1.42
N CYS A 193 -15.49 7.15 -0.78
CA CYS A 193 -14.16 7.23 -0.19
C CYS A 193 -13.05 7.32 -1.25
N ILE A 194 -13.15 6.58 -2.35
CA ILE A 194 -12.18 6.61 -3.46
C ILE A 194 -12.21 7.98 -4.16
N GLU A 195 -13.40 8.54 -4.35
CA GLU A 195 -13.62 9.87 -4.90
C GLU A 195 -13.02 10.97 -4.00
N SER A 196 -13.25 10.90 -2.69
CA SER A 196 -12.64 11.85 -1.74
C SER A 196 -11.11 11.82 -1.72
N CYS A 197 -10.51 10.72 -2.20
CA CYS A 197 -9.06 10.58 -2.40
C CYS A 197 -8.58 11.11 -3.76
N GLY A 198 -9.49 11.56 -4.64
CA GLY A 198 -9.17 12.09 -5.95
C GLY A 198 -8.79 11.04 -7.01
N LEU A 199 -9.09 9.75 -6.77
CA LEU A 199 -8.75 8.65 -7.68
C LEU A 199 -9.84 8.35 -8.71
N VAL A 200 -11.03 8.87 -8.50
CA VAL A 200 -12.15 8.81 -9.45
C VAL A 200 -12.92 10.11 -9.43
N ASN A 201 -13.62 10.39 -10.52
CA ASN A 201 -14.62 11.44 -10.62
C ASN A 201 -15.87 10.90 -11.32
N TYR A 202 -16.93 11.70 -11.37
CA TYR A 202 -18.15 11.37 -12.07
C TYR A 202 -18.26 12.12 -13.39
N ASP A 203 -18.65 11.41 -14.45
CA ASP A 203 -19.10 11.97 -15.71
C ASP A 203 -20.53 11.46 -15.97
N GLY A 204 -21.52 12.26 -15.61
CA GLY A 204 -22.92 11.82 -15.54
C GLY A 204 -23.11 10.71 -14.50
N ASN A 205 -23.55 9.53 -14.96
CA ASN A 205 -23.72 8.36 -14.11
C ASN A 205 -22.49 7.43 -14.07
N ASP A 206 -21.48 7.73 -14.85
CA ASP A 206 -20.26 6.94 -14.96
C ASP A 206 -19.20 7.39 -13.96
N ILE A 207 -18.48 6.42 -13.45
CA ILE A 207 -17.31 6.56 -12.60
C ILE A 207 -16.10 6.48 -13.52
N VAL A 208 -15.27 7.52 -13.53
CA VAL A 208 -14.11 7.65 -14.42
C VAL A 208 -12.84 7.64 -13.57
N TRP A 209 -11.84 6.86 -13.99
CA TRP A 209 -10.52 6.81 -13.36
C TRP A 209 -9.80 8.16 -13.47
N THR A 210 -9.13 8.57 -12.42
CA THR A 210 -8.28 9.76 -12.36
C THR A 210 -6.88 9.37 -11.93
N GLU A 211 -5.90 9.58 -12.80
CA GLU A 211 -4.50 9.27 -12.50
C GLU A 211 -3.96 10.24 -11.45
N PRO A 212 -3.34 9.76 -10.36
CA PRO A 212 -2.75 10.63 -9.35
C PRO A 212 -1.56 11.41 -9.91
N ALA A 213 -1.44 12.67 -9.50
CA ALA A 213 -0.43 13.58 -10.02
C ALA A 213 0.99 13.24 -9.56
N ASP A 214 1.16 12.73 -8.32
CA ASP A 214 2.47 12.46 -7.76
C ASP A 214 2.92 11.01 -7.94
N ALA A 215 4.23 10.84 -8.14
CA ALA A 215 4.83 9.54 -8.45
C ALA A 215 4.68 8.53 -7.30
N LEU A 216 4.72 8.98 -6.03
CA LEU A 216 4.63 8.08 -4.89
C LEU A 216 3.21 7.51 -4.73
N SER A 217 2.17 8.34 -4.95
CA SER A 217 0.78 7.86 -5.01
C SER A 217 0.60 6.79 -6.09
N ARG A 218 1.21 6.96 -7.27
CA ARG A 218 1.18 5.94 -8.34
C ARG A 218 1.81 4.63 -7.90
N ILE A 219 2.99 4.68 -7.26
CA ILE A 219 3.66 3.48 -6.72
C ILE A 219 2.77 2.74 -5.72
N PHE A 220 2.13 3.46 -4.78
CA PHE A 220 1.20 2.84 -3.83
C PHE A 220 0.03 2.14 -4.53
N ILE A 221 -0.55 2.75 -5.55
CA ILE A 221 -1.64 2.18 -6.34
C ILE A 221 -1.15 0.95 -7.11
N ASP A 222 -0.03 1.04 -7.81
CA ASP A 222 0.53 -0.07 -8.59
C ASP A 222 0.83 -1.28 -7.70
N LEU A 223 1.45 -1.07 -6.53
CA LEU A 223 1.71 -2.13 -5.56
C LEU A 223 0.44 -2.70 -4.90
N SER A 224 -0.64 -1.91 -4.83
CA SER A 224 -1.92 -2.38 -4.30
C SER A 224 -2.69 -3.23 -5.30
N LEU A 225 -2.49 -2.99 -6.60
CA LEU A 225 -3.20 -3.65 -7.71
C LEU A 225 -2.39 -4.79 -8.35
N SER A 226 -1.10 -4.92 -8.02
CA SER A 226 -0.25 -6.08 -8.36
C SER A 226 -0.52 -7.26 -7.44
#